data_c1280012a038a47bd8e3d6330fbcdb53
#
_entry.id   c1280012a038a47bd8e3d6330fbcdb53
#
_cell.length_a   1.000
_cell.length_b   1.000
_cell.length_c   1.000
_cell.angle_alpha   90.00
_cell.angle_beta   90.00
_cell.angle_gamma   90.00
#
_symmetry.space_group_name_H-M   'P 1'
#
loop_
_entity.id
_entity.type
_entity.pdbx_description
1 polymer ?
#
loop_
_entity_poly.entity_id
_entity_poly.type
_entity_poly.pdbx_seq_one_letter_code
_entity_poly.pdbx_strand_id
1 'polypeptide(L)'
;MLSQQAFDALGPIFVRHGWVFFGPYRRGQGLSAQAGPYIGDEIDKAKKSGGISAGAATMVRLLATDHLDDQLAGFAWLRNQSFVEPKRIAVAGNSFGGVETVFGVERADYCAAVDSAGGAESWELAPQLQAAMTGAVRSAKAPIFFFQAENDWNLGPTKTLSAVMKDRGKPYIEKIYPPYGKSRQDGHTFGYFGSAVWENDVFEFLDRYCPRARPR
;
A
#
# COMPACT_ATOMS: atom_id res chain seq x y z
N MET A 1 -2.44 10.86 3.18
CA MET A 1 -3.53 10.56 4.14
C MET A 1 -4.68 9.97 3.35
N LEU A 2 -5.26 8.88 3.80
CA LEU A 2 -6.54 8.42 3.24
C LEU A 2 -7.58 9.49 3.58
N SER A 3 -8.01 10.26 2.59
CA SER A 3 -9.05 11.28 2.79
C SER A 3 -10.42 10.60 2.84
N GLN A 4 -11.42 11.24 3.44
CA GLN A 4 -12.80 10.78 3.36
C GLN A 4 -13.21 10.56 1.90
N GLN A 5 -12.76 11.43 1.01
CA GLN A 5 -13.03 11.37 -0.41
C GLN A 5 -12.47 10.10 -1.07
N ALA A 6 -11.24 9.68 -0.71
CA ALA A 6 -10.65 8.43 -1.19
C ALA A 6 -11.38 7.20 -0.60
N PHE A 7 -11.78 7.27 0.67
CA PHE A 7 -12.56 6.23 1.31
C PHE A 7 -13.93 6.05 0.64
N ASP A 8 -14.62 7.16 0.37
CA ASP A 8 -15.92 7.17 -0.31
C ASP A 8 -15.81 6.67 -1.77
N ALA A 9 -14.68 6.90 -2.43
CA ALA A 9 -14.43 6.40 -3.78
C ALA A 9 -14.16 4.88 -3.80
N LEU A 10 -13.37 4.36 -2.86
CA LEU A 10 -12.93 2.96 -2.87
C LEU A 10 -13.93 2.01 -2.21
N GLY A 11 -14.55 2.41 -1.10
CA GLY A 11 -15.43 1.55 -0.31
C GLY A 11 -16.52 0.86 -1.15
N PRO A 12 -17.33 1.60 -1.93
CA PRO A 12 -18.37 1.00 -2.78
C PRO A 12 -17.83 0.01 -3.81
N ILE A 13 -16.60 0.23 -4.30
CA ILE A 13 -15.94 -0.64 -5.28
C ILE A 13 -15.66 -2.01 -4.66
N PHE A 14 -14.97 -2.04 -3.52
CA PHE A 14 -14.66 -3.29 -2.84
C PHE A 14 -15.93 -4.02 -2.37
N VAL A 15 -16.92 -3.29 -1.89
CA VAL A 15 -18.20 -3.87 -1.43
C VAL A 15 -18.96 -4.55 -2.56
N ARG A 16 -19.06 -3.94 -3.76
CA ARG A 16 -19.74 -4.58 -4.90
C ARG A 16 -19.04 -5.83 -5.41
N HIS A 17 -17.73 -5.97 -5.17
CA HIS A 17 -16.98 -7.19 -5.42
C HIS A 17 -17.01 -8.20 -4.24
N GLY A 18 -17.85 -7.94 -3.23
CA GLY A 18 -18.05 -8.84 -2.10
C GLY A 18 -16.91 -8.86 -1.09
N TRP A 19 -16.23 -7.73 -0.93
CA TRP A 19 -15.23 -7.51 0.11
C TRP A 19 -15.77 -6.59 1.20
N VAL A 20 -15.35 -6.83 2.42
CA VAL A 20 -15.43 -5.82 3.48
C VAL A 20 -14.29 -4.82 3.22
N PHE A 21 -14.60 -3.54 3.12
CA PHE A 21 -13.61 -2.49 3.03
C PHE A 21 -13.33 -1.91 4.41
N PHE A 22 -12.09 -2.02 4.87
CA PHE A 22 -11.65 -1.52 6.16
C PHE A 22 -10.42 -0.63 5.97
N GLY A 23 -10.54 0.64 6.30
CA GLY A 23 -9.48 1.63 6.20
C GLY A 23 -9.07 2.13 7.59
N PRO A 24 -8.05 1.54 8.24
CA PRO A 24 -7.59 2.02 9.54
C PRO A 24 -6.92 3.39 9.40
N TYR A 25 -7.24 4.31 10.30
CA TYR A 25 -6.45 5.52 10.47
C TYR A 25 -5.19 5.19 11.24
N ARG A 26 -4.03 5.47 10.65
CA ARG A 26 -2.75 5.40 11.35
C ARG A 26 -2.69 6.47 12.45
N ARG A 27 -1.84 6.26 13.46
CA ARG A 27 -1.59 7.24 14.52
C ARG A 27 -1.34 8.64 13.95
N GLY A 28 -1.80 9.66 14.64
CA GLY A 28 -1.70 11.05 14.21
C GLY A 28 -2.67 11.45 13.10
N GLN A 29 -3.63 10.59 12.70
CA GLN A 29 -4.55 10.86 11.60
C GLN A 29 -6.01 10.56 11.95
N GLY A 30 -6.92 11.39 11.46
CA GLY A 30 -8.36 11.18 11.57
C GLY A 30 -8.81 10.78 12.97
N LEU A 31 -9.52 9.66 13.10
CA LEU A 31 -9.99 9.14 14.39
C LEU A 31 -8.85 8.67 15.32
N SER A 32 -7.64 8.44 14.77
CA SER A 32 -6.46 8.06 15.54
C SER A 32 -5.49 9.23 15.78
N ALA A 33 -5.96 10.48 15.67
CA ALA A 33 -5.13 11.68 15.84
C ALA A 33 -4.45 11.75 17.22
N GLN A 34 -5.09 11.22 18.26
CA GLN A 34 -4.56 11.20 19.63
C GLN A 34 -3.64 10.01 19.93
N ALA A 35 -3.49 9.06 19.00
CA ALA A 35 -2.68 7.85 19.20
C ALA A 35 -1.17 8.07 18.96
N GLY A 36 -0.77 9.24 18.51
CA GLY A 36 0.63 9.61 18.29
C GLY A 36 0.79 10.80 17.36
N PRO A 37 2.04 11.21 17.06
CA PRO A 37 2.31 12.34 16.18
C PRO A 37 1.94 12.01 14.73
N TYR A 38 1.61 13.04 13.95
CA TYR A 38 1.43 12.91 12.52
C TYR A 38 2.78 12.70 11.80
N ILE A 39 2.87 11.69 10.94
CA ILE A 39 4.10 11.33 10.25
C ILE A 39 4.74 12.49 9.48
N GLY A 40 3.93 13.34 8.84
CA GLY A 40 4.43 14.50 8.10
C GLY A 40 5.17 15.49 9.00
N ASP A 41 4.66 15.75 10.18
CA ASP A 41 5.29 16.66 11.16
C ASP A 41 6.64 16.11 11.64
N GLU A 42 6.71 14.80 11.89
CA GLU A 42 7.96 14.14 12.29
C GLU A 42 9.02 14.16 11.16
N ILE A 43 8.60 13.92 9.92
CA ILE A 43 9.47 14.02 8.74
C ILE A 43 9.98 15.47 8.58
N ASP A 44 9.11 16.46 8.70
CA ASP A 44 9.48 17.87 8.54
C ASP A 44 10.38 18.36 9.67
N LYS A 45 10.16 17.90 10.89
CA LYS A 45 11.03 18.16 12.03
C LYS A 45 12.43 17.56 11.80
N ALA A 46 12.51 16.33 11.31
CA ALA A 46 13.77 15.69 10.98
C ALA A 46 14.50 16.40 9.84
N LYS A 47 13.77 16.83 8.80
CA LYS A 47 14.35 17.63 7.70
C LYS A 47 14.93 18.94 8.18
N LYS A 48 14.25 19.65 9.08
CA LYS A 48 14.74 20.92 9.66
C LYS A 48 16.01 20.75 10.47
N SER A 49 16.18 19.62 11.16
CA SER A 49 17.35 19.38 12.03
C SER A 49 18.53 18.71 11.33
N GLY A 50 18.30 17.86 10.30
CA GLY A 50 19.34 17.04 9.67
C GLY A 50 19.23 16.94 8.15
N GLY A 51 18.43 17.80 7.50
CA GLY A 51 18.29 17.84 6.05
C GLY A 51 17.42 16.72 5.48
N ILE A 52 17.40 16.64 4.13
CA ILE A 52 16.56 15.70 3.38
C ILE A 52 16.82 14.24 3.80
N SER A 53 18.08 13.87 4.01
CA SER A 53 18.45 12.50 4.41
C SER A 53 17.87 12.11 5.76
N ALA A 54 17.86 13.02 6.74
CA ALA A 54 17.27 12.77 8.05
C ALA A 54 15.73 12.61 7.96
N GLY A 55 15.08 13.43 7.13
CA GLY A 55 13.65 13.28 6.83
C GLY A 55 13.33 11.93 6.19
N ALA A 56 14.11 11.52 5.19
CA ALA A 56 13.96 10.22 4.52
C ALA A 56 14.17 9.04 5.49
N ALA A 57 15.20 9.09 6.33
CA ALA A 57 15.45 8.07 7.34
C ALA A 57 14.30 7.98 8.36
N THR A 58 13.77 9.12 8.80
CA THR A 58 12.62 9.18 9.71
C THR A 58 11.36 8.59 9.07
N MET A 59 11.08 8.94 7.81
CA MET A 59 9.97 8.38 7.05
C MET A 59 10.05 6.85 6.99
N VAL A 60 11.20 6.32 6.55
CA VAL A 60 11.39 4.85 6.42
C VAL A 60 11.23 4.17 7.78
N ARG A 61 11.85 4.70 8.82
CA ARG A 61 11.73 4.16 10.17
C ARG A 61 10.28 4.09 10.63
N LEU A 62 9.54 5.19 10.52
CA LEU A 62 8.15 5.28 10.97
C LEU A 62 7.24 4.33 10.19
N LEU A 63 7.39 4.26 8.85
CA LEU A 63 6.60 3.36 8.01
C LEU A 63 6.93 1.89 8.25
N ALA A 64 8.18 1.57 8.63
CA ALA A 64 8.60 0.19 8.89
C ALA A 64 8.35 -0.27 10.35
N THR A 65 7.97 0.63 11.23
CA THR A 65 7.73 0.32 12.66
C THR A 65 6.33 0.75 13.09
N ASP A 66 6.18 1.94 13.67
CA ASP A 66 4.95 2.42 14.32
C ASP A 66 3.71 2.36 13.42
N HIS A 67 3.83 2.78 12.17
CA HIS A 67 2.70 2.78 11.24
C HIS A 67 2.41 1.39 10.68
N LEU A 68 3.44 0.56 10.50
CA LEU A 68 3.25 -0.85 10.17
C LEU A 68 2.54 -1.59 11.32
N ASP A 69 2.89 -1.29 12.57
CA ASP A 69 2.22 -1.88 13.73
C ASP A 69 0.73 -1.50 13.78
N ASP A 70 0.37 -0.27 13.39
CA ASP A 70 -1.04 0.15 13.25
C ASP A 70 -1.78 -0.68 12.19
N GLN A 71 -1.14 -0.95 11.04
CA GLN A 71 -1.69 -1.82 9.99
C GLN A 71 -1.86 -3.26 10.48
N LEU A 72 -0.83 -3.81 11.16
CA LEU A 72 -0.86 -5.18 11.68
C LEU A 72 -1.90 -5.35 12.80
N ALA A 73 -2.12 -4.33 13.62
CA ALA A 73 -3.21 -4.30 14.61
C ALA A 73 -4.57 -4.35 13.91
N GLY A 74 -4.75 -3.60 12.83
CA GLY A 74 -5.95 -3.67 11.98
C GLY A 74 -6.18 -5.06 11.40
N PHE A 75 -5.13 -5.70 10.88
CA PHE A 75 -5.19 -7.08 10.38
C PHE A 75 -5.59 -8.07 11.49
N ALA A 76 -4.98 -7.97 12.67
CA ALA A 76 -5.29 -8.82 13.81
C ALA A 76 -6.74 -8.64 14.28
N TRP A 77 -7.24 -7.40 14.28
CA TRP A 77 -8.63 -7.10 14.60
C TRP A 77 -9.58 -7.74 13.59
N LEU A 78 -9.34 -7.55 12.28
CA LEU A 78 -10.18 -8.14 11.21
C LEU A 78 -10.28 -9.66 11.32
N ARG A 79 -9.18 -10.36 11.60
CA ARG A 79 -9.17 -11.83 11.72
C ARG A 79 -10.11 -12.38 12.77
N ASN A 80 -10.47 -11.57 13.75
CA ASN A 80 -11.35 -11.95 14.87
C ASN A 80 -12.81 -11.54 14.67
N GLN A 81 -13.15 -10.93 13.51
CA GLN A 81 -14.54 -10.53 13.24
C GLN A 81 -15.33 -11.70 12.64
N SER A 82 -16.53 -11.92 13.14
CA SER A 82 -17.42 -13.02 12.68
C SER A 82 -17.87 -12.89 11.22
N PHE A 83 -17.80 -11.68 10.65
CA PHE A 83 -18.15 -11.37 9.26
C PHE A 83 -16.96 -11.41 8.30
N VAL A 84 -15.76 -11.78 8.77
CA VAL A 84 -14.53 -11.85 7.97
C VAL A 84 -14.08 -13.30 7.85
N GLU A 85 -13.71 -13.72 6.64
CA GLU A 85 -12.99 -14.96 6.41
C GLU A 85 -11.51 -14.76 6.77
N PRO A 86 -10.98 -15.36 7.86
CA PRO A 86 -9.64 -15.04 8.37
C PRO A 86 -8.49 -15.34 7.39
N LYS A 87 -8.72 -16.23 6.43
CA LYS A 87 -7.75 -16.59 5.38
C LYS A 87 -7.92 -15.77 4.10
N ARG A 88 -8.94 -14.90 4.05
CA ARG A 88 -9.27 -14.06 2.89
C ARG A 88 -9.14 -12.58 3.24
N ILE A 89 -8.03 -12.19 3.81
CA ILE A 89 -7.70 -10.80 4.11
C ILE A 89 -6.60 -10.36 3.15
N ALA A 90 -6.89 -9.40 2.28
CA ALA A 90 -5.92 -8.75 1.42
C ALA A 90 -5.55 -7.38 1.99
N VAL A 91 -4.39 -6.86 1.60
CA VAL A 91 -3.96 -5.50 1.92
C VAL A 91 -3.82 -4.69 0.63
N ALA A 92 -4.27 -3.44 0.66
CA ALA A 92 -4.14 -2.52 -0.47
C ALA A 92 -3.76 -1.13 0.02
N GLY A 93 -2.89 -0.45 -0.71
CA GLY A 93 -2.49 0.89 -0.35
C GLY A 93 -1.94 1.69 -1.52
N ASN A 94 -2.02 3.02 -1.40
CA ASN A 94 -1.44 3.99 -2.33
C ASN A 94 -0.39 4.83 -1.62
N SER A 95 0.70 5.18 -2.31
CA SER A 95 1.76 6.04 -1.76
C SER A 95 2.37 5.46 -0.46
N PHE A 96 2.30 6.15 0.67
CA PHE A 96 2.72 5.59 1.96
C PHE A 96 1.96 4.30 2.31
N GLY A 97 0.68 4.20 1.95
CA GLY A 97 -0.08 2.96 2.10
C GLY A 97 0.46 1.82 1.23
N GLY A 98 0.97 2.12 0.04
CA GLY A 98 1.67 1.16 -0.81
C GLY A 98 2.98 0.67 -0.19
N VAL A 99 3.77 1.58 0.39
CA VAL A 99 4.98 1.23 1.16
C VAL A 99 4.64 0.28 2.32
N GLU A 100 3.61 0.60 3.09
CA GLU A 100 3.15 -0.24 4.21
C GLU A 100 2.57 -1.58 3.74
N THR A 101 1.89 -1.59 2.59
CA THR A 101 1.44 -2.82 1.93
C THR A 101 2.63 -3.76 1.69
N VAL A 102 3.71 -3.23 1.12
CA VAL A 102 4.94 -3.98 0.86
C VAL A 102 5.62 -4.46 2.16
N PHE A 103 5.68 -3.64 3.19
CA PHE A 103 6.23 -4.06 4.49
C PHE A 103 5.33 -5.09 5.20
N GLY A 104 4.02 -4.96 5.04
CA GLY A 104 3.06 -5.86 5.68
C GLY A 104 3.11 -7.30 5.16
N VAL A 105 3.42 -7.50 3.87
CA VAL A 105 3.40 -8.85 3.25
C VAL A 105 4.50 -9.79 3.75
N GLU A 106 5.53 -9.31 4.37
CA GLU A 106 6.51 -10.16 5.06
C GLU A 106 6.10 -10.49 6.50
N ARG A 107 5.25 -9.66 7.11
CA ARG A 107 4.92 -9.69 8.54
C ARG A 107 3.60 -10.42 8.85
N ALA A 108 2.63 -10.41 7.93
CA ALA A 108 1.33 -11.01 8.13
C ALA A 108 0.91 -11.92 6.95
N ASP A 109 0.00 -12.83 7.22
CA ASP A 109 -0.46 -13.83 6.25
C ASP A 109 -1.66 -13.28 5.45
N TYR A 110 -1.41 -12.21 4.68
CA TYR A 110 -2.37 -11.71 3.69
C TYR A 110 -2.51 -12.72 2.55
N CYS A 111 -3.71 -12.88 2.00
CA CYS A 111 -3.93 -13.75 0.83
C CYS A 111 -3.37 -13.10 -0.46
N ALA A 112 -3.38 -11.79 -0.54
CA ALA A 112 -2.83 -10.99 -1.63
C ALA A 112 -2.54 -9.56 -1.17
N ALA A 113 -1.74 -8.84 -1.95
CA ALA A 113 -1.42 -7.44 -1.71
C ALA A 113 -1.55 -6.62 -2.99
N VAL A 114 -1.97 -5.36 -2.87
CA VAL A 114 -2.11 -4.42 -3.98
C VAL A 114 -1.35 -3.14 -3.63
N ASP A 115 -0.21 -2.95 -4.27
CA ASP A 115 0.62 -1.75 -4.12
C ASP A 115 0.38 -0.80 -5.28
N SER A 116 -0.23 0.34 -5.01
CA SER A 116 -0.34 1.46 -5.94
C SER A 116 0.64 2.55 -5.56
N ALA A 117 1.56 2.85 -6.46
CA ALA A 117 2.46 4.02 -6.33
C ALA A 117 3.30 4.07 -5.04
N GLY A 118 3.53 2.93 -4.38
CA GLY A 118 4.29 2.86 -3.14
C GLY A 118 5.72 3.37 -3.30
N GLY A 119 6.05 4.48 -2.62
CA GLY A 119 7.38 5.09 -2.66
C GLY A 119 7.68 5.99 -3.87
N ALA A 120 6.74 6.19 -4.79
CA ALA A 120 6.97 6.93 -6.05
C ALA A 120 7.57 8.34 -5.86
N GLU A 121 7.06 9.13 -4.91
CA GLU A 121 7.56 10.47 -4.63
C GLU A 121 8.96 10.51 -4.00
N SER A 122 9.33 9.46 -3.29
CA SER A 122 10.54 9.44 -2.46
C SER A 122 11.63 8.52 -3.00
N TRP A 123 11.38 7.78 -4.07
CA TRP A 123 12.24 6.69 -4.53
C TRP A 123 13.68 7.11 -4.77
N GLU A 124 13.91 8.18 -5.53
CA GLU A 124 15.25 8.65 -5.85
C GLU A 124 15.95 9.31 -4.66
N LEU A 125 15.19 9.91 -3.76
CA LEU A 125 15.72 10.68 -2.63
C LEU A 125 15.94 9.83 -1.37
N ALA A 126 15.46 8.58 -1.35
CA ALA A 126 15.50 7.71 -0.18
C ALA A 126 16.06 6.31 -0.52
N PRO A 127 17.37 6.15 -0.70
CA PRO A 127 18.00 4.83 -0.92
C PRO A 127 17.67 3.81 0.18
N GLN A 128 17.44 4.27 1.41
CA GLN A 128 17.02 3.44 2.52
C GLN A 128 15.63 2.85 2.29
N LEU A 129 14.71 3.61 1.65
CA LEU A 129 13.39 3.12 1.26
C LEU A 129 13.51 2.02 0.21
N GLN A 130 14.35 2.24 -0.81
CA GLN A 130 14.60 1.25 -1.85
C GLN A 130 15.12 -0.06 -1.26
N ALA A 131 16.10 0.02 -0.36
CA ALA A 131 16.66 -1.14 0.30
C ALA A 131 15.63 -1.87 1.18
N ALA A 132 14.86 -1.12 1.97
CA ALA A 132 13.85 -1.69 2.87
C ALA A 132 12.71 -2.37 2.10
N MET A 133 12.11 -1.71 1.09
CA MET A 133 11.05 -2.30 0.27
C MET A 133 11.55 -3.51 -0.52
N THR A 134 12.77 -3.45 -1.08
CA THR A 134 13.39 -4.58 -1.77
C THR A 134 13.59 -5.77 -0.81
N GLY A 135 14.01 -5.52 0.41
CA GLY A 135 14.15 -6.53 1.46
C GLY A 135 12.81 -7.20 1.77
N ALA A 136 11.77 -6.39 2.00
CA ALA A 136 10.42 -6.87 2.30
C ALA A 136 9.84 -7.74 1.15
N VAL A 137 10.00 -7.30 -0.09
CA VAL A 137 9.55 -8.08 -1.27
C VAL A 137 10.29 -9.42 -1.39
N ARG A 138 11.60 -9.47 -1.09
CA ARG A 138 12.34 -10.75 -1.06
C ARG A 138 11.74 -11.74 -0.07
N SER A 139 11.20 -11.25 1.03
CA SER A 139 10.60 -12.04 2.11
C SER A 139 9.07 -12.14 2.02
N ALA A 140 8.45 -11.52 1.00
CA ALA A 140 7.01 -11.50 0.83
C ALA A 140 6.39 -12.90 0.87
N LYS A 141 5.32 -13.05 1.66
CA LYS A 141 4.56 -14.31 1.79
C LYS A 141 3.38 -14.36 0.83
N ALA A 142 2.88 -13.20 0.41
CA ALA A 142 1.72 -13.05 -0.45
C ALA A 142 2.12 -12.64 -1.88
N PRO A 143 1.32 -12.98 -2.91
CA PRO A 143 1.41 -12.38 -4.23
C PRO A 143 1.14 -10.88 -4.16
N ILE A 144 1.79 -10.10 -5.04
CA ILE A 144 1.65 -8.64 -5.06
C ILE A 144 1.26 -8.16 -6.46
N PHE A 145 0.24 -7.30 -6.53
CA PHE A 145 -0.10 -6.52 -7.71
C PHE A 145 0.49 -5.13 -7.57
N PHE A 146 1.49 -4.81 -8.36
CA PHE A 146 2.11 -3.48 -8.43
C PHE A 146 1.51 -2.69 -9.58
N PHE A 147 1.03 -1.49 -9.33
CA PHE A 147 0.54 -0.65 -10.43
C PHE A 147 0.71 0.84 -10.20
N GLN A 148 0.83 1.58 -11.31
CA GLN A 148 0.90 3.04 -11.34
C GLN A 148 0.32 3.57 -12.64
N ALA A 149 -0.03 4.87 -12.68
CA ALA A 149 -0.20 5.58 -13.93
C ALA A 149 1.18 6.03 -14.47
N GLU A 150 1.34 6.08 -15.80
CA GLU A 150 2.59 6.43 -16.48
C GLU A 150 3.12 7.82 -16.08
N ASN A 151 2.22 8.75 -15.79
CA ASN A 151 2.54 10.11 -15.37
C ASN A 151 2.74 10.32 -13.88
N ASP A 152 2.90 9.25 -13.08
CA ASP A 152 3.27 9.35 -11.67
C ASP A 152 4.69 9.93 -11.49
N TRP A 153 5.07 10.27 -10.28
CA TRP A 153 6.36 10.88 -9.94
C TRP A 153 7.54 10.04 -10.39
N ASN A 154 7.51 8.73 -10.15
CA ASN A 154 8.56 7.79 -10.50
C ASN A 154 8.01 6.38 -10.62
N LEU A 155 8.31 5.71 -11.71
CA LEU A 155 7.92 4.32 -11.97
C LEU A 155 8.94 3.28 -11.44
N GLY A 156 10.04 3.76 -10.89
CA GLY A 156 11.13 2.93 -10.35
C GLY A 156 10.68 1.92 -9.29
N PRO A 157 9.85 2.31 -8.29
CA PRO A 157 9.38 1.34 -7.28
C PRO A 157 8.70 0.14 -7.92
N THR A 158 7.65 0.37 -8.71
CA THR A 158 6.89 -0.69 -9.38
C THR A 158 7.80 -1.62 -10.19
N LYS A 159 8.67 -1.07 -11.03
CA LYS A 159 9.59 -1.84 -11.89
C LYS A 159 10.63 -2.62 -11.08
N THR A 160 11.24 -1.98 -10.08
CA THR A 160 12.27 -2.62 -9.25
C THR A 160 11.71 -3.74 -8.38
N LEU A 161 10.58 -3.48 -7.72
CA LEU A 161 9.98 -4.46 -6.81
C LEU A 161 9.41 -5.66 -7.58
N SER A 162 8.82 -5.43 -8.75
CA SER A 162 8.37 -6.50 -9.66
C SER A 162 9.53 -7.36 -10.15
N ALA A 163 10.66 -6.74 -10.52
CA ALA A 163 11.86 -7.49 -10.92
C ALA A 163 12.37 -8.38 -9.78
N VAL A 164 12.35 -7.90 -8.53
CA VAL A 164 12.73 -8.71 -7.37
C VAL A 164 11.77 -9.89 -7.15
N MET A 165 10.46 -9.70 -7.30
CA MET A 165 9.48 -10.80 -7.25
C MET A 165 9.79 -11.85 -8.32
N LYS A 166 10.04 -11.41 -9.56
CA LYS A 166 10.43 -12.28 -10.68
C LYS A 166 11.68 -13.10 -10.37
N ASP A 167 12.73 -12.45 -9.92
CA ASP A 167 14.02 -13.09 -9.60
C ASP A 167 13.90 -14.12 -8.46
N ARG A 168 12.91 -13.94 -7.59
CA ARG A 168 12.61 -14.86 -6.49
C ARG A 168 11.56 -15.93 -6.85
N GLY A 169 11.07 -15.95 -8.08
CA GLY A 169 10.02 -16.88 -8.51
C GLY A 169 8.70 -16.71 -7.76
N LYS A 170 8.45 -15.51 -7.23
CA LYS A 170 7.22 -15.20 -6.47
C LYS A 170 6.12 -14.71 -7.41
N PRO A 171 4.84 -15.03 -7.15
CA PRO A 171 3.75 -14.57 -8.00
C PRO A 171 3.53 -13.05 -7.83
N TYR A 172 3.46 -12.36 -8.97
CA TYR A 172 3.20 -10.92 -9.03
C TYR A 172 2.50 -10.53 -10.33
N ILE A 173 1.96 -9.33 -10.35
CA ILE A 173 1.59 -8.60 -11.57
C ILE A 173 2.26 -7.23 -11.51
N GLU A 174 2.80 -6.78 -12.64
CA GLU A 174 3.26 -5.41 -12.85
C GLU A 174 2.39 -4.77 -13.91
N LYS A 175 1.80 -3.61 -13.63
CA LYS A 175 1.00 -2.88 -14.60
C LYS A 175 1.21 -1.38 -14.53
N ILE A 176 1.71 -0.81 -15.62
CA ILE A 176 1.77 0.64 -15.82
C ILE A 176 0.60 1.00 -16.72
N TYR A 177 -0.33 1.79 -16.20
CA TYR A 177 -1.49 2.26 -16.94
C TYR A 177 -1.18 3.56 -17.69
N PRO A 178 -1.96 3.89 -18.74
CA PRO A 178 -1.85 5.18 -19.40
C PRO A 178 -1.91 6.37 -18.43
N PRO A 179 -1.43 7.55 -18.83
CA PRO A 179 -1.49 8.73 -17.98
C PRO A 179 -2.91 9.00 -17.44
N TYR A 180 -3.00 9.32 -16.16
CA TYR A 180 -4.25 9.68 -15.48
C TYR A 180 -4.23 11.17 -15.13
N GLY A 181 -5.28 11.89 -15.54
CA GLY A 181 -5.37 13.33 -15.35
C GLY A 181 -4.32 14.10 -16.16
N LYS A 182 -3.86 15.24 -15.64
CA LYS A 182 -2.97 16.16 -16.36
C LYS A 182 -1.63 16.41 -15.67
N SER A 183 -1.49 15.98 -14.44
CA SER A 183 -0.31 16.25 -13.60
C SER A 183 0.28 14.95 -13.04
N ARG A 184 1.52 15.05 -12.53
CA ARG A 184 2.12 13.94 -11.76
C ARG A 184 1.31 13.61 -10.51
N GLN A 185 0.73 14.63 -9.87
CA GLN A 185 -0.14 14.43 -8.72
C GLN A 185 -1.40 13.65 -9.07
N ASP A 186 -2.02 13.93 -10.22
CA ASP A 186 -3.15 13.12 -10.69
C ASP A 186 -2.73 11.67 -10.91
N GLY A 187 -1.60 11.44 -11.59
CA GLY A 187 -1.03 10.12 -11.78
C GLY A 187 -0.76 9.39 -10.46
N HIS A 188 -0.27 10.11 -9.45
CA HIS A 188 0.00 9.55 -8.11
C HIS A 188 -1.26 9.15 -7.34
N THR A 189 -2.37 9.85 -7.58
CA THR A 189 -3.67 9.53 -6.95
C THR A 189 -4.51 8.54 -7.75
N PHE A 190 -3.97 8.00 -8.84
CA PHE A 190 -4.65 7.04 -9.71
C PHE A 190 -5.22 5.82 -8.95
N GLY A 191 -4.48 5.32 -7.95
CA GLY A 191 -4.96 4.22 -7.10
C GLY A 191 -6.25 4.53 -6.34
N TYR A 192 -6.52 5.80 -6.04
CA TYR A 192 -7.75 6.22 -5.37
C TYR A 192 -8.89 6.50 -6.35
N PHE A 193 -8.60 7.19 -7.46
CA PHE A 193 -9.64 7.80 -8.29
C PHE A 193 -9.73 7.24 -9.71
N GLY A 194 -8.77 6.40 -10.11
CA GLY A 194 -8.72 5.79 -11.44
C GLY A 194 -9.38 4.40 -11.54
N SER A 195 -10.27 4.07 -10.62
CA SER A 195 -10.85 2.72 -10.51
C SER A 195 -11.53 2.21 -11.79
N ALA A 196 -12.17 3.08 -12.56
CA ALA A 196 -12.76 2.70 -13.84
C ALA A 196 -11.77 2.05 -14.82
N VAL A 197 -10.46 2.24 -14.58
CA VAL A 197 -9.38 1.68 -15.42
C VAL A 197 -8.77 0.43 -14.81
N TRP A 198 -8.48 0.42 -13.50
CA TRP A 198 -7.74 -0.66 -12.86
C TRP A 198 -8.62 -1.73 -12.19
N GLU A 199 -9.91 -1.47 -11.99
CA GLU A 199 -10.82 -2.30 -11.20
C GLU A 199 -10.81 -3.77 -11.62
N ASN A 200 -11.04 -4.05 -12.89
CA ASN A 200 -11.14 -5.43 -13.39
C ASN A 200 -9.84 -6.21 -13.14
N ASP A 201 -8.69 -5.60 -13.41
CA ASP A 201 -7.39 -6.25 -13.23
C ASP A 201 -7.10 -6.58 -11.77
N VAL A 202 -7.39 -5.65 -10.87
CA VAL A 202 -7.18 -5.81 -9.44
C VAL A 202 -8.09 -6.88 -8.87
N PHE A 203 -9.37 -6.89 -9.24
CA PHE A 203 -10.30 -7.90 -8.71
C PHE A 203 -10.11 -9.28 -9.32
N GLU A 204 -9.70 -9.38 -10.59
CA GLU A 204 -9.25 -10.67 -11.17
C GLU A 204 -8.04 -11.24 -10.41
N PHE A 205 -7.08 -10.38 -10.06
CA PHE A 205 -5.93 -10.78 -9.24
C PHE A 205 -6.37 -11.21 -7.83
N LEU A 206 -7.22 -10.44 -7.17
CA LEU A 206 -7.71 -10.77 -5.83
C LEU A 206 -8.52 -12.07 -5.82
N ASP A 207 -9.38 -12.30 -6.81
CA ASP A 207 -10.18 -13.53 -6.90
C ASP A 207 -9.31 -14.77 -7.16
N ARG A 208 -8.21 -14.60 -7.90
CA ARG A 208 -7.24 -15.69 -8.14
C ARG A 208 -6.53 -16.11 -6.87
N TYR A 209 -6.09 -15.19 -6.04
CA TYR A 209 -5.22 -15.47 -4.89
C TYR A 209 -5.96 -15.49 -3.55
N CYS A 210 -7.15 -14.90 -3.50
CA CYS A 210 -8.04 -14.89 -2.34
C CYS A 210 -9.40 -15.51 -2.67
N PRO A 211 -9.46 -16.78 -3.11
CA PRO A 211 -10.73 -17.39 -3.51
C PRO A 211 -11.70 -17.45 -2.32
N ARG A 212 -12.99 -17.27 -2.61
CA ARG A 212 -14.06 -17.46 -1.62
C ARG A 212 -14.11 -18.93 -1.21
N ALA A 213 -14.40 -19.18 0.06
CA ALA A 213 -14.72 -20.53 0.49
C ALA A 213 -15.94 -21.04 -0.32
N ARG A 214 -15.86 -22.28 -0.82
CA ARG A 214 -17.02 -22.89 -1.46
C ARG A 214 -18.11 -23.04 -0.42
N PRO A 215 -19.37 -22.69 -0.72
CA PRO A 215 -20.49 -23.03 0.18
C PRO A 215 -20.46 -24.54 0.43
N ARG A 216 -20.55 -24.90 1.69
CA ARG A 216 -20.73 -26.30 2.09
C ARG A 216 -22.14 -26.78 1.79
#